data_bf59826a9b90e2ff851b3a4e383ea789
#
_entry.id   bf59826a9b90e2ff851b3a4e383ea789
#
_cell.length_a   1.000
_cell.length_b   1.000
_cell.length_c   1.000
_cell.angle_alpha   90.00
_cell.angle_beta   90.00
_cell.angle_gamma   90.00
#
_symmetry.space_group_name_H-M   'P 1'
#
loop_
_entity.id
_entity.type
_entity.pdbx_description
1 polymer ?
#
loop_
_entity_poly.entity_id
_entity_poly.type
_entity_poly.pdbx_seq_one_letter_code
_entity_poly.pdbx_strand_id
1 'polypeptide(L)'
;MARIRTVKPEFWTDEKVVECSIPARLLFIGLFNFANDMGCLERSPKRLKMQIFPADVLDCEPLIQELITHGLLTEYSVNDVCYLQIKGFLKHQKINRPSASKIPLPPEFTESKAGKEEKRAPNQGGLSEDSVNPHGGL
;
A
#
# COMPACT_ATOMS: atom_id res chain seq x y z
N MET A 1 7.72 -0.69 -9.31
CA MET A 1 7.45 -1.84 -10.17
C MET A 1 5.95 -1.98 -10.40
N ALA A 2 5.54 -1.99 -11.65
CA ALA A 2 4.11 -2.04 -11.97
C ALA A 2 3.60 -3.47 -11.97
N ARG A 3 2.40 -3.67 -11.43
CA ARG A 3 1.79 -4.99 -11.38
C ARG A 3 0.27 -4.88 -11.55
N ILE A 4 -0.31 -5.95 -12.07
CA ILE A 4 -1.75 -6.05 -12.14
C ILE A 4 -2.28 -6.28 -10.72
N ARG A 5 -3.28 -5.50 -10.34
CA ARG A 5 -3.89 -5.61 -9.02
C ARG A 5 -5.40 -5.70 -9.17
N THR A 6 -6.07 -6.00 -8.07
CA THR A 6 -7.52 -6.17 -8.08
C THR A 6 -8.21 -5.01 -7.37
N VAL A 7 -9.48 -4.79 -7.75
CA VAL A 7 -10.34 -3.82 -7.07
C VAL A 7 -11.60 -4.59 -6.67
N LYS A 8 -11.81 -4.72 -5.37
CA LYS A 8 -12.99 -5.45 -4.89
C LYS A 8 -14.24 -4.58 -5.06
N PRO A 9 -15.39 -5.20 -5.28
CA PRO A 9 -16.63 -4.41 -5.43
C PRO A 9 -16.91 -3.51 -4.23
N GLU A 10 -16.55 -3.93 -3.03
CA GLU A 10 -16.79 -3.15 -1.82
C GLU A 10 -16.03 -1.83 -1.81
N PHE A 11 -14.99 -1.73 -2.64
CA PHE A 11 -14.23 -0.49 -2.74
C PHE A 11 -15.14 0.69 -3.07
N TRP A 12 -16.10 0.48 -3.96
CA TRP A 12 -16.91 1.57 -4.50
C TRP A 12 -17.90 2.16 -3.48
N THR A 13 -18.20 1.42 -2.42
CA THR A 13 -19.12 1.89 -1.39
C THR A 13 -18.45 2.08 -0.03
N ASP A 14 -17.14 1.94 0.03
CA ASP A 14 -16.38 2.15 1.26
C ASP A 14 -16.51 3.61 1.69
N GLU A 15 -16.85 3.86 2.95
CA GLU A 15 -17.09 5.21 3.43
C GLU A 15 -15.90 6.13 3.22
N LYS A 16 -14.71 5.62 3.47
CA LYS A 16 -13.51 6.45 3.34
C LYS A 16 -13.27 6.82 1.88
N VAL A 17 -13.55 5.88 0.98
CA VAL A 17 -13.34 6.11 -0.44
C VAL A 17 -14.35 7.10 -0.99
N VAL A 18 -15.63 6.93 -0.64
CA VAL A 18 -16.66 7.78 -1.23
C VAL A 18 -16.56 9.24 -0.77
N GLU A 19 -15.88 9.49 0.35
CA GLU A 19 -15.69 10.86 0.81
C GLU A 19 -14.55 11.56 0.09
N CYS A 20 -13.75 10.82 -0.66
CA CYS A 20 -12.66 11.42 -1.42
C CYS A 20 -13.16 11.94 -2.77
N SER A 21 -12.48 12.93 -3.30
CA SER A 21 -12.78 13.45 -4.62
C SER A 21 -12.51 12.37 -5.66
N ILE A 22 -13.12 12.55 -6.83
CA ILE A 22 -12.94 11.59 -7.93
C ILE A 22 -11.47 11.47 -8.31
N PRO A 23 -10.72 12.59 -8.47
CA PRO A 23 -9.28 12.43 -8.78
C PRO A 23 -8.53 11.68 -7.70
N ALA A 24 -8.88 11.88 -6.42
CA ALA A 24 -8.18 11.18 -5.34
C ALA A 24 -8.49 9.68 -5.39
N ARG A 25 -9.73 9.32 -5.69
CA ARG A 25 -10.08 7.91 -5.83
C ARG A 25 -9.32 7.27 -6.99
N LEU A 26 -9.20 7.99 -8.09
CA LEU A 26 -8.48 7.47 -9.23
C LEU A 26 -7.01 7.31 -8.92
N LEU A 27 -6.42 8.29 -8.22
CA LEU A 27 -5.04 8.17 -7.79
C LEU A 27 -4.88 6.94 -6.90
N PHE A 28 -5.80 6.73 -5.97
CA PHE A 28 -5.70 5.61 -5.02
C PHE A 28 -5.67 4.28 -5.77
N ILE A 29 -6.56 4.10 -6.74
CA ILE A 29 -6.58 2.87 -7.54
C ILE A 29 -5.27 2.72 -8.30
N GLY A 30 -4.76 3.82 -8.88
CA GLY A 30 -3.51 3.77 -9.60
C GLY A 30 -2.35 3.36 -8.72
N LEU A 31 -2.36 3.78 -7.45
CA LEU A 31 -1.30 3.40 -6.53
C LEU A 31 -1.20 1.90 -6.35
N PHE A 32 -2.31 1.17 -6.45
CA PHE A 32 -2.27 -0.29 -6.34
C PHE A 32 -1.28 -0.88 -7.34
N ASN A 33 -1.29 -0.36 -8.55
CA ASN A 33 -0.45 -0.91 -9.63
C ASN A 33 1.03 -0.60 -9.44
N PHE A 34 1.36 0.48 -8.73
CA PHE A 34 2.74 0.92 -8.63
C PHE A 34 3.36 0.68 -7.26
N ALA A 35 2.57 0.23 -6.29
CA ALA A 35 3.09 -0.12 -4.98
C ALA A 35 3.81 -1.46 -5.05
N ASN A 36 4.75 -1.66 -4.12
CA ASN A 36 5.39 -2.96 -4.02
C ASN A 36 4.40 -3.97 -3.41
N ASP A 37 4.85 -5.19 -3.18
CA ASP A 37 3.95 -6.24 -2.72
C ASP A 37 3.51 -6.07 -1.27
N MET A 38 4.06 -5.10 -0.56
CA MET A 38 3.63 -4.75 0.79
C MET A 38 2.76 -3.50 0.80
N GLY A 39 2.46 -2.95 -0.36
CA GLY A 39 1.63 -1.75 -0.46
C GLY A 39 2.40 -0.46 -0.26
N CYS A 40 3.70 -0.49 -0.38
CA CYS A 40 4.55 0.68 -0.13
C CYS A 40 5.10 1.25 -1.42
N LEU A 41 5.29 2.56 -1.45
CA LEU A 41 5.87 3.24 -2.59
C LEU A 41 6.48 4.56 -2.14
N GLU A 42 7.36 5.13 -2.97
CA GLU A 42 7.95 6.42 -2.66
C GLU A 42 6.91 7.52 -2.75
N ARG A 43 7.03 8.50 -1.86
CA ARG A 43 6.15 9.64 -1.87
C ARG A 43 6.70 10.68 -2.84
N SER A 44 6.32 10.57 -4.08
CA SER A 44 6.77 11.49 -5.12
C SER A 44 5.57 11.95 -5.95
N PRO A 45 4.97 13.11 -5.61
CA PRO A 45 3.81 13.58 -6.36
C PRO A 45 4.10 13.70 -7.85
N LYS A 46 5.30 14.13 -8.20
CA LYS A 46 5.66 14.31 -9.61
C LYS A 46 5.69 12.97 -10.33
N ARG A 47 6.33 11.97 -9.72
CA ARG A 47 6.39 10.64 -10.35
C ARG A 47 5.00 10.04 -10.48
N LEU A 48 4.20 10.14 -9.43
CA LEU A 48 2.86 9.58 -9.45
C LEU A 48 1.98 10.25 -10.50
N LYS A 49 2.14 11.57 -10.65
CA LYS A 49 1.40 12.28 -11.69
C LYS A 49 1.77 11.73 -13.06
N MET A 50 3.05 11.50 -13.30
CA MET A 50 3.49 11.00 -14.60
C MET A 50 3.05 9.58 -14.85
N GLN A 51 2.94 8.77 -13.80
CA GLN A 51 2.55 7.37 -13.94
C GLN A 51 1.04 7.20 -14.10
N ILE A 52 0.25 8.02 -13.40
CA ILE A 52 -1.19 7.79 -13.29
C ILE A 52 -1.99 8.83 -14.07
N PHE A 53 -1.50 10.06 -14.13
CA PHE A 53 -2.18 11.15 -14.82
C PHE A 53 -1.28 11.79 -15.88
N PRO A 54 -0.73 10.99 -16.82
CA PRO A 54 0.28 11.56 -17.74
C PRO A 54 -0.26 12.65 -18.66
N ALA A 55 -1.54 12.62 -18.97
CA ALA A 55 -2.13 13.58 -19.90
C ALA A 55 -2.92 14.67 -19.22
N ASP A 56 -2.99 14.67 -17.89
CA ASP A 56 -3.83 15.61 -17.16
C ASP A 56 -3.01 16.71 -16.53
N VAL A 57 -3.63 17.88 -16.39
CA VAL A 57 -3.00 19.01 -15.71
C VAL A 57 -3.54 19.04 -14.29
N LEU A 58 -2.84 18.39 -13.39
CA LEU A 58 -3.24 18.38 -11.98
C LEU A 58 -2.03 18.13 -11.10
N ASP A 59 -2.20 18.45 -9.82
CA ASP A 59 -1.15 18.27 -8.83
C ASP A 59 -1.56 17.12 -7.92
N CYS A 60 -0.69 16.13 -7.76
CA CYS A 60 -0.99 14.97 -6.92
C CYS A 60 -0.83 15.26 -5.44
N GLU A 61 -0.13 16.33 -5.07
CA GLU A 61 0.11 16.60 -3.65
C GLU A 61 -1.19 16.74 -2.86
N PRO A 62 -2.16 17.57 -3.29
CA PRO A 62 -3.41 17.66 -2.53
C PRO A 62 -4.17 16.34 -2.51
N LEU A 63 -4.06 15.55 -3.57
CA LEU A 63 -4.75 14.26 -3.63
C LEU A 63 -4.15 13.28 -2.64
N ILE A 64 -2.82 13.29 -2.52
CA ILE A 64 -2.14 12.45 -1.53
C ILE A 64 -2.59 12.85 -0.13
N GLN A 65 -2.64 14.15 0.15
CA GLN A 65 -3.07 14.63 1.46
C GLN A 65 -4.52 14.21 1.74
N GLU A 66 -5.36 14.27 0.73
CA GLU A 66 -6.75 13.87 0.88
C GLU A 66 -6.85 12.40 1.27
N LEU A 67 -6.07 11.54 0.61
CA LEU A 67 -6.07 10.12 0.93
C LEU A 67 -5.52 9.83 2.32
N ILE A 68 -4.51 10.58 2.75
CA ILE A 68 -3.98 10.44 4.09
C ILE A 68 -5.02 10.88 5.12
N THR A 69 -5.67 12.00 4.87
CA THR A 69 -6.68 12.53 5.78
C THR A 69 -7.83 11.56 6.00
N HIS A 70 -8.23 10.86 4.94
CA HIS A 70 -9.33 9.91 5.03
C HIS A 70 -8.90 8.52 5.46
N GLY A 71 -7.63 8.35 5.83
CA GLY A 71 -7.18 7.09 6.39
C GLY A 71 -6.92 5.98 5.39
N LEU A 72 -6.76 6.32 4.12
CA LEU A 72 -6.48 5.32 3.09
C LEU A 72 -4.99 5.13 2.84
N LEU A 73 -4.19 6.14 3.15
CA LEU A 73 -2.74 6.08 3.03
C LEU A 73 -2.11 6.47 4.35
N THR A 74 -0.94 5.92 4.60
CA THR A 74 -0.08 6.34 5.71
C THR A 74 1.23 6.83 5.12
N GLU A 75 1.71 7.95 5.64
CA GLU A 75 3.00 8.49 5.23
C GLU A 75 4.03 8.13 6.30
N TYR A 76 5.22 7.73 5.88
CA TYR A 76 6.30 7.44 6.80
C TYR A 76 7.63 7.82 6.15
N SER A 77 8.68 7.93 6.95
CA SER A 77 9.99 8.25 6.41
C SER A 77 11.03 7.33 7.02
N VAL A 78 12.03 6.99 6.21
CA VAL A 78 13.16 6.18 6.63
C VAL A 78 14.38 6.81 5.99
N ASN A 79 15.40 7.12 6.81
CA ASN A 79 16.64 7.73 6.31
C ASN A 79 16.37 8.99 5.49
N ASP A 80 15.45 9.82 5.98
CA ASP A 80 15.12 11.12 5.38
C ASP A 80 14.44 11.03 4.02
N VAL A 81 13.94 9.85 3.66
CA VAL A 81 13.16 9.67 2.44
C VAL A 81 11.73 9.35 2.85
N CYS A 82 10.77 10.02 2.21
CA CYS A 82 9.36 9.83 2.53
C CYS A 82 8.74 8.77 1.65
N TYR A 83 7.89 7.97 2.27
CA TYR A 83 7.21 6.87 1.59
C TYR A 83 5.73 6.89 1.94
N LEU A 84 4.96 6.15 1.18
CA LEU A 84 3.53 5.96 1.42
C LEU A 84 3.25 4.48 1.57
N GLN A 85 2.28 4.14 2.40
CA GLN A 85 1.79 2.77 2.51
C GLN A 85 0.28 2.78 2.36
N ILE A 86 -0.24 1.90 1.51
CA ILE A 86 -1.67 1.73 1.33
C ILE A 86 -2.18 0.91 2.51
N LYS A 87 -3.12 1.47 3.27
CA LYS A 87 -3.67 0.79 4.43
C LYS A 87 -4.52 -0.39 3.99
N GLY A 88 -4.32 -1.51 4.67
CA GLY A 88 -5.09 -2.70 4.36
C GLY A 88 -4.74 -3.36 3.05
N PHE A 89 -3.58 -3.03 2.48
CA PHE A 89 -3.21 -3.55 1.17
C PHE A 89 -3.26 -5.07 1.11
N LEU A 90 -2.67 -5.73 2.09
CA LEU A 90 -2.59 -7.18 2.08
C LEU A 90 -3.93 -7.86 2.36
N LYS A 91 -4.89 -7.12 2.90
CA LYS A 91 -6.24 -7.64 3.09
C LYS A 91 -7.01 -7.69 1.78
N HIS A 92 -6.65 -6.84 0.83
CA HIS A 92 -7.41 -6.67 -0.39
C HIS A 92 -6.68 -7.14 -1.63
N GLN A 93 -5.40 -7.48 -1.51
CA GLN A 93 -4.60 -7.92 -2.64
C GLN A 93 -4.02 -9.29 -2.35
N LYS A 94 -4.11 -10.17 -3.32
CA LYS A 94 -3.57 -11.51 -3.18
C LYS A 94 -2.18 -11.54 -3.80
N ILE A 95 -1.18 -11.83 -2.97
CA ILE A 95 0.21 -11.85 -3.40
C ILE A 95 0.67 -13.30 -3.43
N ASN A 96 0.86 -13.84 -4.62
CA ASN A 96 1.24 -15.24 -4.76
C ASN A 96 2.75 -15.42 -4.72
N ARG A 97 3.50 -14.49 -5.30
CA ARG A 97 4.95 -14.58 -5.35
C ARG A 97 5.53 -13.20 -5.05
N PRO A 98 5.69 -12.87 -3.78
CA PRO A 98 6.20 -11.55 -3.44
C PRO A 98 7.60 -11.34 -4.02
N SER A 99 7.82 -10.16 -4.54
CA SER A 99 9.13 -9.79 -5.07
C SER A 99 9.89 -8.99 -4.04
N ALA A 100 11.21 -9.10 -4.08
CA ALA A 100 12.04 -8.26 -3.24
C ALA A 100 11.86 -6.80 -3.68
N SER A 101 11.96 -5.89 -2.72
CA SER A 101 11.82 -4.48 -2.99
C SER A 101 12.85 -3.70 -2.21
N LYS A 102 13.30 -2.59 -2.79
CA LYS A 102 14.25 -1.72 -2.10
C LYS A 102 13.56 -0.73 -1.18
N ILE A 103 12.24 -0.69 -1.20
CA ILE A 103 11.48 0.25 -0.38
C ILE A 103 11.41 -0.30 1.04
N PRO A 104 11.86 0.46 2.05
CA PRO A 104 11.81 -0.01 3.43
C PRO A 104 10.38 -0.03 3.96
N LEU A 105 10.12 -0.95 4.87
CA LEU A 105 8.84 -1.00 5.54
C LEU A 105 8.73 0.11 6.58
N PRO A 106 7.51 0.51 6.94
CA PRO A 106 7.33 1.49 8.02
C PRO A 106 7.95 0.95 9.30
N PRO A 107 8.60 1.81 10.09
CA PRO A 107 9.22 1.34 11.33
C PRO A 107 8.25 0.64 12.27
N GLU A 108 7.03 1.14 12.36
CA GLU A 108 6.03 0.52 13.22
C GLU A 108 5.70 -0.89 12.76
N PHE A 109 5.54 -1.07 11.46
CA PHE A 109 5.22 -2.37 10.91
C PHE A 109 6.36 -3.36 11.18
N THR A 110 7.58 -2.90 11.02
CA THR A 110 8.75 -3.75 11.24
C THR A 110 8.81 -4.23 12.68
N GLU A 111 8.57 -3.33 13.62
CA GLU A 111 8.59 -3.68 15.03
C GLU A 111 7.49 -4.68 15.36
N SER A 112 6.29 -4.43 14.86
CA SER A 112 5.18 -5.34 15.11
C SER A 112 5.49 -6.73 14.57
N LYS A 113 6.04 -6.79 13.39
CA LYS A 113 6.35 -8.06 12.78
C LYS A 113 7.40 -8.82 13.58
N ALA A 114 8.42 -8.12 14.03
CA ALA A 114 9.46 -8.76 14.82
C ALA A 114 8.88 -9.34 16.09
N GLY A 115 8.02 -8.60 16.75
CA GLY A 115 7.38 -9.08 17.96
C GLY A 115 6.55 -10.32 17.71
N LYS A 116 5.82 -10.33 16.63
CA LYS A 116 5.00 -11.48 16.29
C LYS A 116 5.86 -12.69 15.99
N GLU A 117 6.94 -12.51 15.32
CA GLU A 117 7.82 -13.62 15.00
C GLU A 117 8.38 -14.24 16.25
N GLU A 118 8.75 -13.42 17.21
CA GLU A 118 9.24 -13.94 18.47
C GLU A 118 8.20 -14.79 19.15
N LYS A 119 6.97 -14.35 19.16
CA LYS A 119 5.91 -15.09 19.79
C LYS A 119 5.67 -16.41 19.11
N ARG A 120 5.73 -16.42 17.79
CA ARG A 120 5.50 -17.64 17.05
C ARG A 120 6.60 -18.64 17.23
N ALA A 121 7.75 -18.15 17.31
CA ALA A 121 8.90 -19.01 17.30
C ALA A 121 8.69 -20.00 16.25
N PRO A 122 9.07 -20.04 15.33
CA PRO A 122 9.09 -20.74 14.21
C PRO A 122 8.07 -21.41 13.58
N ASN A 123 8.03 -21.55 12.94
CA ASN A 123 7.36 -21.85 12.13
C ASN A 123 7.06 -21.51 11.03
N GLN A 124 7.12 -21.26 10.54
CA GLN A 124 6.83 -20.95 9.60
C GLN A 124 6.40 -20.63 8.95
N GLY A 125 6.37 -20.84 8.80
CA GLY A 125 6.09 -20.50 8.28
C GLY A 125 5.43 -19.89 7.68
N GLY A 126 5.45 -20.09 7.56
CA GLY A 126 5.12 -19.56 7.44
C GLY A 126 4.38 -18.88 6.94
N LEU A 127 4.37 -19.21 6.63
CA LEU A 127 3.81 -18.61 6.63
C LEU A 127 2.91 -18.33 6.59
N SER A 128 3.10 -18.79 6.32
CA SER A 128 2.45 -18.58 6.81
C SER A 128 1.51 -18.23 6.73
N GLU A 129 1.63 -18.44 6.27
CA GLU A 129 0.96 -18.22 6.74
C GLU A 129 0.25 -17.84 6.72
N ASP A 130 0.52 -18.48 6.11
CA ASP A 130 0.04 -18.16 6.51
C ASP A 130 -0.44 -17.67 6.22
N SER A 131 0.16 -17.93 5.56
CA SER A 131 0.01 -17.59 5.84
C SER A 131 -0.48 -17.14 5.52
N VAL A 132 0.01 -17.37 5.01
CA VAL A 132 -0.15 -17.19 5.19
C VAL A 132 -0.64 -16.89 4.97
N ASN A 133 -0.50 -17.23 4.54
CA ASN A 133 -0.78 -17.14 4.77
C ASN A 133 -1.20 -16.91 4.72
N PRO A 134 -0.80 -16.79 4.15
CA PRO A 134 -1.02 -16.80 4.37
C PRO A 134 -1.61 -16.57 4.45
N HIS A 135 -1.49 -16.83 4.26
CA HIS A 135 -1.85 -16.68 4.74
C HIS A 135 -2.31 -16.47 5.19
N GLY A 136 -1.99 -16.67 4.10
CA GLY A 136 -2.08 -16.63 4.89
C GLY A 136 -2.40 -16.39 5.19
N GLY A 137 -2.17 -16.58 4.60
CA GLY A 137 -2.12 -16.48 5.27
C GLY A 137 -2.32 -16.24 5.34
N LEU A 138 -2.17 -16.43 4.80
CA LEU A 138 -1.98 -16.31 5.20
C LEU A 138 -2.17 -16.15 5.41
#